data_00bfbe0523fe80eb8f2513f878fb8707
#
_entry.id   00bfbe0523fe80eb8f2513f878fb8707
#
_cell.length_a   1.000
_cell.length_b   1.000
_cell.length_c   1.000
_cell.angle_alpha   90.00
_cell.angle_beta   90.00
_cell.angle_gamma   90.00
#
_symmetry.space_group_name_H-M   'P 1'
#
loop_
_entity.id
_entity.type
_entity.pdbx_description
1 polymer ?
#
loop_
_entity_poly.entity_id
_entity_poly.type
_entity_poly.pdbx_seq_one_letter_code
_entity_poly.pdbx_strand_id
1 'polypeptide(L)'
;GKVYIGKKRVRAEYLSPSKILIILDEDKAMYYNYDLEEEEFFNPKNTNAWFFYDIFRNPYFFEDSKMILKDKEIILKKNGFDNQETKYLINVYFENSPVILRKIEVFINDTFLQISIFDHNYNEDFDKNFFKLISPKLLN
;
A
#
# COMPACT_ATOMS: atom_id res chain seq x y z
N GLY A 1 -11.74 -3.49 3.37
CA GLY A 1 -10.48 -3.56 4.10
C GLY A 1 -10.05 -2.22 4.68
N LYS A 2 -8.98 -2.25 5.42
CA LYS A 2 -8.39 -1.05 6.04
C LYS A 2 -6.89 -1.03 5.78
N VAL A 3 -6.34 0.17 5.59
CA VAL A 3 -4.89 0.38 5.46
C VAL A 3 -4.45 1.36 6.55
N TYR A 4 -3.40 1.00 7.26
CA TYR A 4 -2.82 1.79 8.34
C TYR A 4 -1.36 2.13 7.99
N ILE A 5 -1.01 3.39 8.10
CA ILE A 5 0.33 3.88 7.77
C ILE A 5 1.05 4.23 9.06
N GLY A 6 2.02 3.40 9.44
CA GLY A 6 2.91 3.65 10.58
C GLY A 6 4.16 4.44 10.20
N LYS A 7 5.04 4.67 11.17
CA LYS A 7 6.29 5.41 10.93
C LYS A 7 7.25 4.73 9.94
N LYS A 8 7.28 3.39 9.94
CA LYS A 8 8.17 2.59 9.09
C LYS A 8 7.46 1.50 8.29
N ARG A 9 6.21 1.20 8.63
CA ARG A 9 5.48 0.04 8.10
C ARG A 9 4.09 0.41 7.65
N VAL A 10 3.58 -0.38 6.72
CA VAL A 10 2.20 -0.35 6.26
C VAL A 10 1.53 -1.63 6.72
N ARG A 11 0.34 -1.51 7.30
CA ARG A 11 -0.52 -2.63 7.66
C ARG A 11 -1.79 -2.59 6.83
N ALA A 12 -2.14 -3.68 6.18
CA ALA A 12 -3.38 -3.82 5.44
C ALA A 12 -4.20 -4.98 6.01
N GLU A 13 -5.48 -4.76 6.20
CA GLU A 13 -6.43 -5.74 6.68
C GLU A 13 -7.56 -5.92 5.68
N TYR A 14 -7.78 -7.14 5.24
CA TYR A 14 -8.91 -7.54 4.42
C TYR A 14 -9.91 -8.30 5.28
N LEU A 15 -11.20 -8.05 5.08
CA LEU A 15 -12.26 -8.69 5.85
C LEU A 15 -13.10 -9.66 5.01
N SER A 16 -13.07 -9.51 3.70
CA SER A 16 -13.84 -10.32 2.77
C SER A 16 -13.12 -10.38 1.42
N PRO A 17 -13.14 -11.51 0.69
CA PRO A 17 -13.81 -12.78 1.01
C PRO A 17 -13.16 -13.57 2.14
N SER A 18 -11.87 -13.34 2.43
CA SER A 18 -11.13 -13.97 3.52
C SER A 18 -10.54 -12.90 4.44
N LYS A 19 -10.43 -13.22 5.72
CA LYS A 19 -9.78 -12.34 6.69
C LYS A 19 -8.26 -12.48 6.58
N ILE A 20 -7.61 -11.44 6.05
CA ILE A 20 -6.17 -11.42 5.76
C ILE A 20 -5.51 -10.22 6.42
N LEU A 21 -4.34 -10.43 6.97
CA LEU A 21 -3.44 -9.40 7.48
C LEU A 21 -2.16 -9.38 6.64
N ILE A 22 -1.76 -8.19 6.19
CA ILE A 22 -0.47 -7.97 5.54
C ILE A 22 0.24 -6.85 6.27
N ILE A 23 1.51 -7.07 6.64
CA ILE A 23 2.38 -6.03 7.20
C ILE A 23 3.61 -5.92 6.32
N LEU A 24 3.86 -4.71 5.81
CA LEU A 24 4.97 -4.42 4.91
C LEU A 24 6.02 -3.55 5.62
N ASP A 25 7.26 -3.98 5.60
CA ASP A 25 8.45 -3.18 5.82
C ASP A 25 9.21 -3.05 4.49
N GLU A 26 10.33 -2.34 4.44
CA GLU A 26 11.08 -2.10 3.20
C GLU A 26 11.52 -3.39 2.49
N ASP A 27 12.03 -4.36 3.23
CA ASP A 27 12.61 -5.60 2.71
C ASP A 27 12.00 -6.88 3.31
N LYS A 28 11.05 -6.73 4.20
CA LYS A 28 10.39 -7.85 4.87
C LYS A 28 8.90 -7.61 5.01
N ALA A 29 8.13 -8.61 4.67
CA ALA A 29 6.68 -8.57 4.82
C ALA A 29 6.15 -9.85 5.46
N MET A 30 4.99 -9.75 6.05
CA MET A 30 4.23 -10.87 6.60
C MET A 30 2.82 -10.88 6.01
N TYR A 31 2.42 -12.02 5.52
CA TYR A 31 1.05 -12.35 5.16
C TYR A 31 0.50 -13.34 6.19
N TYR A 32 -0.72 -13.12 6.64
CA TYR A 32 -1.42 -14.06 7.51
C TYR A 32 -2.88 -14.20 7.08
N ASN A 33 -3.29 -15.44 6.82
CA ASN A 33 -4.68 -15.79 6.53
C ASN A 33 -5.32 -16.37 7.80
N TYR A 34 -6.30 -15.66 8.38
CA TYR A 34 -6.97 -16.10 9.61
C TYR A 34 -7.87 -17.31 9.41
N ASP A 35 -8.44 -17.46 8.21
CA ASP A 35 -9.38 -18.57 7.92
C ASP A 35 -8.65 -19.90 7.76
N LEU A 36 -7.45 -19.85 7.18
CA LEU A 36 -6.59 -21.02 6.97
C LEU A 36 -5.53 -21.19 8.07
N GLU A 37 -5.37 -20.20 8.92
CA GLU A 37 -4.29 -20.11 9.92
C GLU A 37 -2.88 -20.25 9.35
N GLU A 38 -2.70 -19.78 8.12
CA GLU A 38 -1.43 -19.82 7.40
C GLU A 38 -0.69 -18.49 7.47
N GLU A 39 0.62 -18.57 7.64
CA GLU A 39 1.50 -17.40 7.60
C GLU A 39 2.62 -17.59 6.58
N GLU A 40 3.02 -16.49 5.97
CA GLU A 40 4.14 -16.42 5.04
C GLU A 40 4.94 -15.15 5.27
N PHE A 41 6.27 -15.27 5.29
CA PHE A 41 7.18 -14.14 5.28
C PHE A 41 7.85 -14.05 3.92
N PHE A 42 7.92 -12.84 3.37
CA PHE A 42 8.48 -12.62 2.05
C PHE A 42 9.19 -11.26 1.96
N ASN A 43 9.98 -11.08 0.91
CA ASN A 43 10.56 -9.77 0.58
C ASN A 43 9.60 -9.04 -0.38
N PRO A 44 9.01 -7.91 -0.01
CA PRO A 44 8.07 -7.19 -0.86
C PRO A 44 8.71 -6.73 -2.19
N LYS A 45 10.03 -6.50 -2.24
CA LYS A 45 10.77 -6.13 -3.47
C LYS A 45 10.71 -7.20 -4.56
N ASN A 46 10.46 -8.46 -4.20
CA ASN A 46 10.30 -9.57 -5.12
C ASN A 46 8.85 -9.81 -5.58
N THR A 47 7.93 -8.96 -5.16
CA THR A 47 6.50 -9.04 -5.45
C THR A 47 5.97 -7.66 -5.84
N ASN A 48 4.71 -7.59 -6.29
CA ASN A 48 4.07 -6.30 -6.56
C ASN A 48 3.72 -5.51 -5.28
N ALA A 49 3.94 -6.07 -4.09
CA ALA A 49 3.67 -5.39 -2.82
C ALA A 49 4.59 -4.18 -2.58
N TRP A 50 5.77 -4.11 -3.21
CA TRP A 50 6.68 -2.98 -3.08
C TRP A 50 6.04 -1.64 -3.48
N PHE A 51 5.11 -1.63 -4.44
CA PHE A 51 4.40 -0.41 -4.83
C PHE A 51 3.66 0.22 -3.66
N PHE A 52 2.95 -0.60 -2.88
CA PHE A 52 2.20 -0.10 -1.74
C PHE A 52 3.11 0.44 -0.65
N TYR A 53 4.23 -0.23 -0.41
CA TYR A 53 5.21 0.28 0.52
C TYR A 53 5.78 1.63 0.05
N ASP A 54 6.24 1.73 -1.18
CA ASP A 54 6.88 2.93 -1.72
C ASP A 54 5.89 4.10 -1.85
N ILE A 55 4.68 3.87 -2.32
CA ILE A 55 3.66 4.92 -2.41
C ILE A 55 3.41 5.58 -1.05
N PHE A 56 3.36 4.81 0.02
CA PHE A 56 3.03 5.33 1.35
C PHE A 56 4.25 5.70 2.19
N ARG A 57 5.42 5.16 1.92
CA ARG A 57 6.59 5.28 2.82
C ARG A 57 7.83 5.90 2.20
N ASN A 58 7.97 5.90 0.89
CA ASN A 58 9.11 6.51 0.22
C ASN A 58 8.77 7.95 -0.21
N PRO A 59 9.31 8.99 0.48
CA PRO A 59 8.98 10.38 0.16
C PRO A 59 9.49 10.82 -1.22
N TYR A 60 10.45 10.09 -1.79
CA TYR A 60 11.05 10.39 -3.10
C TYR A 60 10.40 9.64 -4.26
N PHE A 61 9.42 8.78 -3.96
CA PHE A 61 8.81 7.92 -4.98
C PHE A 61 8.19 8.69 -6.14
N PHE A 62 7.64 9.88 -5.87
CA PHE A 62 6.95 10.70 -6.88
C PHE A 62 7.79 11.88 -7.40
N GLU A 63 9.10 11.98 -7.12
CA GLU A 63 9.93 13.11 -7.54
C GLU A 63 9.91 13.38 -9.06
N ASP A 64 9.92 12.32 -9.85
CA ASP A 64 9.92 12.37 -11.31
C ASP A 64 8.54 12.11 -11.93
N SER A 65 7.49 12.26 -11.14
CA SER A 65 6.11 12.07 -11.59
C SER A 65 5.59 13.27 -12.35
N LYS A 66 4.70 13.04 -13.30
CA LYS A 66 3.93 14.08 -13.96
C LYS A 66 2.69 14.41 -13.16
N MET A 67 2.48 15.67 -12.82
CA MET A 67 1.29 16.16 -12.16
C MET A 67 0.31 16.74 -13.16
N ILE A 68 -0.95 16.33 -13.09
CA ILE A 68 -2.05 16.85 -13.89
C ILE A 68 -3.09 17.44 -12.95
N LEU A 69 -3.45 18.71 -13.19
CA LEU A 69 -4.53 19.41 -12.48
C LEU A 69 -5.75 19.45 -13.37
N LYS A 70 -6.89 18.96 -12.87
CA LYS A 70 -8.20 19.04 -13.53
C LYS A 70 -9.23 19.48 -12.52
N ASP A 71 -9.75 20.69 -12.64
CA ASP A 71 -10.78 21.24 -11.75
C ASP A 71 -10.44 21.01 -10.26
N LYS A 72 -11.09 20.04 -9.63
CA LYS A 72 -10.92 19.68 -8.22
C LYS A 72 -10.10 18.40 -8.03
N GLU A 73 -9.42 17.91 -9.06
CA GLU A 73 -8.66 16.67 -9.04
C GLU A 73 -7.19 16.89 -9.36
N ILE A 74 -6.32 16.23 -8.60
CA ILE A 74 -4.88 16.16 -8.86
C ILE A 74 -4.55 14.71 -9.19
N ILE A 75 -3.86 14.51 -10.31
CA ILE A 75 -3.39 13.19 -10.73
C ILE A 75 -1.87 13.20 -10.80
N LEU A 76 -1.23 12.30 -10.05
CA LEU A 76 0.19 12.01 -10.19
C LEU A 76 0.36 10.76 -11.06
N LYS A 77 1.11 10.90 -12.15
CA LYS A 77 1.43 9.81 -13.08
C LYS A 77 2.91 9.47 -12.99
N LYS A 78 3.22 8.22 -12.70
CA LYS A 78 4.57 7.71 -12.67
C LYS A 78 4.71 6.51 -13.60
N ASN A 79 5.67 6.57 -14.50
CA ASN A 79 6.13 5.45 -15.33
C ASN A 79 7.49 4.99 -14.83
N GLY A 80 7.77 3.72 -14.91
CA GLY A 80 9.08 3.19 -14.57
C GLY A 80 9.21 1.71 -14.87
N PHE A 81 10.30 1.16 -14.38
CA PHE A 81 10.60 -0.27 -14.44
C PHE A 81 10.84 -0.76 -13.02
N ASP A 82 10.31 -1.93 -12.70
CA ASP A 82 10.58 -2.59 -11.43
C ASP A 82 11.96 -3.25 -11.40
N ASN A 83 12.30 -3.96 -10.32
CA ASN A 83 13.58 -4.65 -10.16
C ASN A 83 13.80 -5.79 -11.16
N GLN A 84 12.74 -6.24 -11.84
CA GLN A 84 12.75 -7.28 -12.86
C GLN A 84 12.69 -6.69 -14.28
N GLU A 85 12.96 -5.38 -14.42
CA GLU A 85 12.85 -4.65 -15.68
C GLU A 85 11.45 -4.67 -16.31
N THR A 86 10.42 -4.88 -15.51
CA THR A 86 9.03 -4.86 -15.94
C THR A 86 8.49 -3.44 -15.91
N LYS A 87 7.95 -2.98 -17.02
CA LYS A 87 7.36 -1.64 -17.14
C LYS A 87 6.08 -1.53 -16.32
N TYR A 88 5.96 -0.44 -15.56
CA TYR A 88 4.74 -0.11 -14.83
C TYR A 88 4.26 1.32 -15.09
N LEU A 89 2.98 1.55 -14.86
CA LEU A 89 2.35 2.86 -14.78
C LEU A 89 1.54 2.94 -13.50
N ILE A 90 1.77 3.97 -12.70
CA ILE A 90 1.01 4.26 -11.49
C ILE A 90 0.31 5.61 -11.66
N ASN A 91 -0.99 5.64 -11.40
CA ASN A 91 -1.77 6.85 -11.29
C ASN A 91 -2.29 6.99 -9.86
N VAL A 92 -2.02 8.13 -9.23
CA VAL A 92 -2.53 8.45 -7.91
C VAL A 92 -3.43 9.68 -8.01
N TYR A 93 -4.65 9.52 -7.55
CA TYR A 93 -5.71 10.53 -7.65
C TYR A 93 -5.98 11.15 -6.29
N PHE A 94 -5.94 12.47 -6.25
CA PHE A 94 -6.29 13.26 -5.07
C PHE A 94 -7.46 14.18 -5.40
N GLU A 95 -8.32 14.35 -4.41
CA GLU A 95 -9.23 15.48 -4.36
C GLU A 95 -8.45 16.74 -3.98
N ASN A 96 -8.77 17.88 -4.56
CA ASN A 96 -8.09 19.13 -4.27
C ASN A 96 -9.00 20.04 -3.42
N SER A 97 -8.40 20.68 -2.40
CA SER A 97 -9.06 21.65 -1.51
C SER A 97 -10.12 21.05 -0.56
N PRO A 98 -9.71 20.26 0.45
CA PRO A 98 -8.33 19.88 0.82
C PRO A 98 -7.78 18.75 -0.04
N VAL A 99 -6.46 18.57 -0.03
CA VAL A 99 -5.81 17.47 -0.72
C VAL A 99 -6.05 16.16 0.01
N ILE A 100 -6.82 15.27 -0.61
CA ILE A 100 -7.21 13.97 -0.03
C ILE A 100 -6.95 12.88 -1.06
N LEU A 101 -6.18 11.87 -0.67
CA LEU A 101 -5.94 10.68 -1.50
C LEU A 101 -7.24 9.89 -1.69
N ARG A 102 -7.62 9.64 -2.94
CA ARG A 102 -8.88 8.96 -3.28
C ARG A 102 -8.70 7.63 -3.98
N LYS A 103 -7.71 7.50 -4.85
CA LYS A 103 -7.55 6.29 -5.66
C LYS A 103 -6.10 6.08 -6.07
N ILE A 104 -5.68 4.84 -6.12
CA ILE A 104 -4.41 4.38 -6.66
C ILE A 104 -4.70 3.34 -7.73
N GLU A 105 -4.12 3.52 -8.91
CA GLU A 105 -4.16 2.57 -10.01
C GLU A 105 -2.75 2.14 -10.35
N VAL A 106 -2.52 0.84 -10.48
CA VAL A 106 -1.24 0.24 -10.87
C VAL A 106 -1.45 -0.65 -12.07
N PHE A 107 -0.77 -0.34 -13.16
CA PHE A 107 -0.70 -1.16 -14.36
C PHE A 107 0.70 -1.75 -14.45
N ILE A 108 0.81 -3.07 -14.42
CA ILE A 108 2.06 -3.78 -14.53
C ILE A 108 1.84 -5.09 -15.31
N ASN A 109 2.56 -5.28 -16.42
CA ASN A 109 2.26 -6.35 -17.39
C ASN A 109 0.78 -6.30 -17.81
N ASP A 110 0.09 -7.44 -17.77
CA ASP A 110 -1.34 -7.56 -18.04
C ASP A 110 -2.21 -7.43 -16.76
N THR A 111 -1.60 -6.97 -15.66
CA THR A 111 -2.29 -6.81 -14.37
C THR A 111 -2.68 -5.37 -14.14
N PHE A 112 -3.93 -5.16 -13.77
CA PHE A 112 -4.46 -3.89 -13.30
C PHE A 112 -4.94 -4.04 -11.85
N LEU A 113 -4.40 -3.20 -10.97
CA LEU A 113 -4.80 -3.11 -9.58
C LEU A 113 -5.37 -1.73 -9.31
N GLN A 114 -6.50 -1.67 -8.64
CA GLN A 114 -7.11 -0.41 -8.20
C GLN A 114 -7.46 -0.47 -6.73
N ILE A 115 -7.12 0.59 -6.02
CA ILE A 115 -7.53 0.81 -4.63
C ILE A 115 -8.26 2.14 -4.56
N SER A 116 -9.49 2.12 -4.09
CA SER A 116 -10.26 3.31 -3.76
C SER A 116 -10.25 3.53 -2.25
N ILE A 117 -10.02 4.78 -1.84
CA ILE A 117 -9.84 5.14 -0.42
C ILE A 117 -10.93 6.13 -0.03
N PHE A 118 -11.70 5.79 0.99
CA PHE A 118 -12.89 6.57 1.38
C PHE A 118 -12.68 7.28 2.72
N ASP A 119 -12.64 6.57 3.81
CA ASP A 119 -12.59 7.16 5.14
C ASP A 119 -11.15 7.34 5.61
N HIS A 120 -10.78 8.57 5.98
CA HIS A 120 -9.44 8.93 6.44
C HIS A 120 -9.46 9.31 7.92
N ASN A 121 -8.51 8.75 8.67
CA ASN A 121 -8.24 9.15 10.04
C ASN A 121 -6.74 9.43 10.20
N TYR A 122 -6.38 10.68 10.49
CA TYR A 122 -4.99 11.13 10.60
C TYR A 122 -4.46 11.15 12.03
N ASN A 123 -5.30 10.92 13.01
CA ASN A 123 -4.99 11.09 14.44
C ASN A 123 -5.11 9.80 15.25
N GLU A 124 -4.93 8.63 14.61
CA GLU A 124 -5.03 7.35 15.30
C GLU A 124 -3.72 6.98 15.98
N ASP A 125 -3.78 6.68 17.27
CA ASP A 125 -2.68 6.11 18.02
C ASP A 125 -2.71 4.58 17.93
N PHE A 126 -1.54 3.98 17.72
CA PHE A 126 -1.41 2.54 17.55
C PHE A 126 -0.66 1.92 18.73
N ASP A 127 -1.14 0.75 19.16
CA ASP A 127 -0.41 -0.10 20.10
C ASP A 127 0.98 -0.44 19.55
N LYS A 128 1.95 -0.60 20.46
CA LYS A 128 3.35 -0.92 20.11
C LYS A 128 3.52 -2.21 19.30
N ASN A 129 2.56 -3.12 19.38
CA ASN A 129 2.58 -4.40 18.67
C ASN A 129 1.84 -4.35 17.32
N PHE A 130 1.11 -3.27 17.05
CA PHE A 130 0.19 -3.17 15.91
C PHE A 130 0.88 -3.39 14.54
N PHE A 131 2.12 -2.93 14.40
CA PHE A 131 2.90 -3.08 13.17
C PHE A 131 4.01 -4.14 13.28
N LYS A 132 4.01 -4.98 14.29
CA LYS A 132 5.04 -6.04 14.41
C LYS A 132 4.84 -7.13 13.36
N LEU A 133 5.95 -7.56 12.77
CA LEU A 133 6.02 -8.71 11.86
C LEU A 133 6.04 -10.01 12.68
N ILE A 134 4.99 -10.25 13.42
CA ILE A 134 4.81 -11.41 14.31
C ILE A 134 3.44 -12.01 14.01
N SER A 135 3.41 -13.33 13.90
CA SER A 135 2.15 -14.05 13.73
C SER A 135 1.10 -13.64 14.77
N PRO A 136 -0.13 -13.34 14.37
CA PRO A 136 -1.22 -13.04 15.30
C PRO A 136 -1.43 -14.12 16.36
N LYS A 137 -1.11 -15.39 16.05
CA LYS A 137 -1.15 -16.50 17.00
C LYS A 137 -0.24 -16.28 18.22
N LEU A 138 0.85 -15.55 18.06
CA LEU A 138 1.84 -15.32 19.11
C LEU A 138 1.59 -14.04 19.91
N LEU A 139 0.63 -13.23 19.50
CA LEU A 139 0.29 -11.95 20.13
C LEU A 139 -0.85 -12.05 21.17
N ASN A 140 -1.43 -13.21 21.27
CA ASN A 140 -2.51 -13.49 22.24
C ASN A 140 -1.95 -14.02 23.56
#